data_0497fb4fcc0d1930d5cef0279edee3d6
#
_entry.id   0497fb4fcc0d1930d5cef0279edee3d6
#
_cell.length_a   1.000
_cell.length_b   1.000
_cell.length_c   1.000
_cell.angle_alpha   90.00
_cell.angle_beta   90.00
_cell.angle_gamma   90.00
#
_symmetry.space_group_name_H-M   'P 1'
#
loop_
_entity.id
_entity.type
_entity.pdbx_description
1 polymer ?
#
loop_
_entity_poly.entity_id
_entity_poly.type
_entity_poly.pdbx_seq_one_letter_code
_entity_poly.pdbx_strand_id
1 'polypeptide(L)'
;SSHSRFQMSNDLKEEILSSLDLMDGHEYWLDSELMNKTKSDYYRDKIILFDVLQAGQYFFSNPTQAVRLELLYDICSRPKVLDDNNGLAFKVSKNILLAETFDSLFEKRFREKVCDEIEGLVLRDPNSIIGNFGAKKYEASWLIRCRRPNNMYNF
;
A
#
# COMPACT_ATOMS: atom_id res chain seq x y z
N SER A 1 -3.62 4.57 22.72
CA SER A 1 -2.80 3.78 21.79
C SER A 1 -1.51 4.53 21.51
N SER A 2 -0.41 3.97 21.94
CA SER A 2 0.91 4.50 21.65
C SER A 2 1.17 4.35 20.14
N HIS A 3 1.19 5.44 19.42
CA HIS A 3 1.77 5.46 18.07
C HIS A 3 3.28 5.34 18.25
N SER A 4 3.80 4.12 18.26
CA SER A 4 5.23 3.91 18.20
C SER A 4 5.72 4.34 16.82
N ARG A 5 6.60 5.35 16.77
CA ARG A 5 7.31 5.68 15.55
C ARG A 5 8.21 4.51 15.20
N PHE A 6 7.95 3.87 14.06
CA PHE A 6 8.84 2.87 13.53
C PHE A 6 10.08 3.56 12.94
N GLN A 7 11.27 3.16 13.37
CA GLN A 7 12.50 3.62 12.74
C GLN A 7 12.83 2.75 11.53
N MET A 8 12.75 3.35 10.35
CA MET A 8 13.20 2.76 9.11
C MET A 8 14.73 2.78 9.05
N SER A 9 15.36 1.77 8.46
CA SER A 9 16.80 1.78 8.22
C SER A 9 17.22 2.94 7.31
N ASN A 10 18.47 3.42 7.48
CA ASN A 10 18.98 4.49 6.62
C ASN A 10 19.06 4.06 5.14
N ASP A 11 19.43 2.80 4.88
CA ASP A 11 19.49 2.26 3.52
C ASP A 11 18.13 2.28 2.82
N LEU A 12 17.06 1.92 3.53
CA LEU A 12 15.70 1.98 2.98
C LEU A 12 15.24 3.43 2.76
N LYS A 13 15.60 4.36 3.66
CA LYS A 13 15.33 5.79 3.46
C LYS A 13 16.00 6.33 2.20
N GLU A 14 17.28 6.02 2.00
CA GLU A 14 18.03 6.41 0.80
C GLU A 14 17.44 5.79 -0.46
N GLU A 15 17.03 4.54 -0.41
CA GLU A 15 16.37 3.87 -1.53
C GLU A 15 15.04 4.54 -1.89
N ILE A 16 14.21 4.91 -0.91
CA ILE A 16 12.96 5.65 -1.14
C ILE A 16 13.24 6.97 -1.83
N LEU A 17 14.18 7.76 -1.33
CA LEU A 17 14.52 9.06 -1.89
C LEU A 17 15.12 8.98 -3.30
N SER A 18 15.84 7.91 -3.62
CA SER A 18 16.45 7.71 -4.93
C SER A 18 15.53 7.04 -5.95
N SER A 19 14.55 6.26 -5.50
CA SER A 19 13.72 5.42 -6.37
C SER A 19 12.35 6.01 -6.67
N LEU A 20 11.82 6.88 -5.81
CA LEU A 20 10.54 7.54 -6.01
C LEU A 20 10.77 8.92 -6.66
N ASP A 21 9.87 9.29 -7.56
CA ASP A 21 9.87 10.62 -8.19
C ASP A 21 9.26 11.65 -7.23
N LEU A 22 10.07 12.12 -6.31
CA LEU A 22 9.73 13.11 -5.28
C LEU A 22 10.40 14.45 -5.57
N MET A 23 9.67 15.53 -5.37
CA MET A 23 10.20 16.87 -5.51
C MET A 23 10.96 17.30 -4.25
N ASP A 24 12.16 17.81 -4.41
CA ASP A 24 12.98 18.32 -3.31
C ASP A 24 12.26 19.41 -2.51
N GLY A 25 12.39 19.35 -1.19
CA GLY A 25 11.76 20.31 -0.29
C GLY A 25 10.26 20.15 -0.10
N HIS A 26 9.64 19.15 -0.72
CA HIS A 26 8.23 18.83 -0.54
C HIS A 26 8.02 17.69 0.46
N GLU A 27 6.92 17.73 1.19
CA GLU A 27 6.51 16.68 2.11
C GLU A 27 5.57 15.69 1.42
N TYR A 28 5.79 14.40 1.65
CA TYR A 28 4.94 13.32 1.13
C TYR A 28 4.49 12.40 2.26
N TRP A 29 3.20 12.06 2.27
CA TRP A 29 2.64 11.04 3.16
C TRP A 29 2.14 9.89 2.31
N LEU A 30 2.82 8.77 2.41
CA LEU A 30 2.49 7.54 1.68
C LEU A 30 1.95 6.50 2.65
N ASP A 31 0.79 5.94 2.33
CA ASP A 31 0.26 4.79 3.05
C ASP A 31 0.98 3.53 2.59
N SER A 32 1.54 2.80 3.53
CA SER A 32 2.42 1.68 3.22
C SER A 32 2.46 0.66 4.35
N GLU A 33 2.95 -0.52 4.04
CA GLU A 33 3.29 -1.55 5.02
C GLU A 33 4.76 -1.93 4.91
N LEU A 34 5.45 -1.90 6.05
CA LEU A 34 6.82 -2.40 6.16
C LEU A 34 6.79 -3.87 6.57
N MET A 35 7.25 -4.72 5.68
CA MET A 35 7.24 -6.16 5.81
C MET A 35 8.52 -6.64 6.53
N ASN A 36 8.61 -6.40 7.85
CA ASN A 36 9.80 -6.74 8.63
C ASN A 36 9.68 -8.06 9.43
N LYS A 37 8.48 -8.62 9.54
CA LYS A 37 8.20 -9.84 10.30
C LYS A 37 7.35 -10.83 9.48
N THR A 38 7.73 -11.06 8.24
CA THR A 38 7.04 -12.05 7.42
C THR A 38 7.60 -13.46 7.65
N LYS A 39 6.78 -14.46 7.39
CA LYS A 39 7.24 -15.87 7.34
C LYS A 39 8.20 -16.11 6.18
N SER A 40 8.10 -15.28 5.14
CA SER A 40 8.96 -15.34 3.97
C SER A 40 10.14 -14.38 4.12
N ASP A 41 11.37 -14.90 3.99
CA ASP A 41 12.58 -14.07 3.98
C ASP A 41 12.62 -13.11 2.78
N TYR A 42 11.89 -13.42 1.71
CA TYR A 42 11.84 -12.58 0.51
C TYR A 42 11.25 -11.20 0.78
N TYR A 43 10.18 -11.10 1.60
CA TYR A 43 9.53 -9.82 1.90
C TYR A 43 10.13 -9.11 3.11
N ARG A 44 11.11 -9.70 3.77
CA ARG A 44 11.76 -9.05 4.91
C ARG A 44 12.42 -7.74 4.49
N ASP A 45 12.16 -6.68 5.26
CA ASP A 45 12.68 -5.33 5.05
C ASP A 45 12.25 -4.69 3.71
N LYS A 46 11.12 -5.14 3.16
CA LYS A 46 10.48 -4.51 2.00
C LYS A 46 9.32 -3.61 2.44
N ILE A 47 9.10 -2.56 1.68
CA ILE A 47 7.94 -1.67 1.86
C ILE A 47 6.98 -1.84 0.68
N ILE A 48 5.70 -1.97 0.98
CA ILE A 48 4.64 -2.04 -0.03
C ILE A 48 3.80 -0.77 0.07
N LEU A 49 3.72 -0.02 -1.01
CA LEU A 49 2.97 1.24 -1.10
C LEU A 49 1.54 0.97 -1.55
N PHE A 50 0.57 1.64 -0.93
CA PHE A 50 -0.86 1.46 -1.19
C PHE A 50 -1.59 2.74 -1.61
N ASP A 51 -1.22 3.89 -1.06
CA ASP A 51 -1.92 5.16 -1.30
C ASP A 51 -0.99 6.35 -1.07
N VAL A 52 -1.41 7.52 -1.51
CA VAL A 52 -0.76 8.80 -1.21
C VAL A 52 -1.78 9.74 -0.56
N LEU A 53 -1.44 10.25 0.62
CA LEU A 53 -2.31 11.10 1.43
C LEU A 53 -1.94 12.58 1.33
N GLN A 54 -0.68 12.87 1.09
CA GLN A 54 -0.14 14.20 0.86
C GLN A 54 0.99 14.18 -0.15
N ALA A 55 1.03 15.16 -1.02
CA ALA A 55 2.15 15.43 -1.92
C ALA A 55 2.43 16.93 -1.97
N GLY A 56 3.60 17.34 -1.46
CA GLY A 56 3.99 18.74 -1.33
C GLY A 56 3.05 19.49 -0.40
N GLN A 57 2.52 20.60 -0.89
CA GLN A 57 1.56 21.41 -0.13
C GLN A 57 0.10 20.89 -0.18
N TYR A 58 -0.15 19.84 -0.98
CA TYR A 58 -1.49 19.32 -1.18
C TYR A 58 -1.77 18.14 -0.24
N PHE A 59 -2.74 18.32 0.64
CA PHE A 59 -3.33 17.25 1.41
C PHE A 59 -4.56 16.72 0.70
N PHE A 60 -4.59 15.42 0.40
CA PHE A 60 -5.63 14.83 -0.44
C PHE A 60 -6.87 14.42 0.35
N SER A 61 -7.58 15.40 0.91
CA SER A 61 -8.89 15.14 1.53
C SER A 61 -10.04 14.99 0.51
N ASN A 62 -9.94 15.69 -0.63
CA ASN A 62 -10.99 15.73 -1.64
C ASN A 62 -10.76 14.89 -2.89
N PRO A 63 -9.52 14.67 -3.39
CA PRO A 63 -9.31 13.79 -4.52
C PRO A 63 -9.82 12.37 -4.26
N THR A 64 -10.43 11.78 -5.28
CA THR A 64 -10.90 10.41 -5.20
C THR A 64 -9.75 9.42 -5.08
N GLN A 65 -10.04 8.22 -4.62
CA GLN A 65 -9.04 7.14 -4.53
C GLN A 65 -8.41 6.85 -5.91
N ALA A 66 -9.18 6.89 -6.99
CA ALA A 66 -8.66 6.71 -8.34
C ALA A 66 -7.62 7.76 -8.72
N VAL A 67 -7.84 9.03 -8.38
CA VAL A 67 -6.90 10.13 -8.62
C VAL A 67 -5.63 9.96 -7.80
N ARG A 68 -5.76 9.62 -6.52
CA ARG A 68 -4.58 9.36 -5.66
C ARG A 68 -3.75 8.18 -6.16
N LEU A 69 -4.42 7.13 -6.65
CA LEU A 69 -3.74 5.97 -7.20
C LEU A 69 -2.93 6.31 -8.45
N GLU A 70 -3.50 7.12 -9.37
CA GLU A 70 -2.76 7.60 -10.54
C GLU A 70 -1.51 8.40 -10.14
N LEU A 71 -1.62 9.25 -9.13
CA LEU A 71 -0.46 9.99 -8.61
C LEU A 71 0.59 9.05 -7.99
N LEU A 72 0.15 8.03 -7.25
CA LEU A 72 1.07 7.04 -6.68
C LEU A 72 1.81 6.27 -7.77
N TYR A 73 1.13 5.90 -8.87
CA TYR A 73 1.77 5.30 -10.03
C TYR A 73 2.82 6.22 -10.65
N ASP A 74 2.53 7.52 -10.76
CA ASP A 74 3.50 8.50 -11.27
C ASP A 74 4.72 8.64 -10.34
N ILE A 75 4.51 8.75 -9.04
CA ILE A 75 5.58 8.79 -8.03
C ILE A 75 6.47 7.55 -8.13
N CYS A 76 5.90 6.39 -8.40
CA CYS A 76 6.63 5.13 -8.57
C CYS A 76 7.18 4.93 -9.99
N SER A 77 7.12 5.92 -10.86
CA SER A 77 7.57 5.84 -12.28
C SER A 77 6.85 4.76 -13.09
N ARG A 78 5.58 4.51 -12.79
CA ARG A 78 4.68 3.57 -13.48
C ARG A 78 5.30 2.19 -13.71
N PRO A 79 5.65 1.44 -12.67
CA PRO A 79 6.29 0.15 -12.82
C PRO A 79 5.38 -0.83 -13.56
N LYS A 80 5.97 -1.62 -14.46
CA LYS A 80 5.25 -2.61 -15.29
C LYS A 80 5.64 -4.05 -14.97
N VAL A 81 6.70 -4.23 -14.23
CA VAL A 81 7.25 -5.54 -13.91
C VAL A 81 6.78 -5.96 -12.52
N LEU A 82 6.10 -7.09 -12.44
CA LEU A 82 5.78 -7.71 -11.17
C LEU A 82 7.05 -8.21 -10.48
N ASP A 83 7.03 -8.30 -9.16
CA ASP A 83 8.14 -8.86 -8.43
C ASP A 83 8.39 -10.34 -8.83
N ASP A 84 9.61 -10.81 -8.64
CA ASP A 84 10.03 -12.12 -9.09
C ASP A 84 9.45 -13.26 -8.22
N ASN A 85 8.86 -12.93 -7.08
CA ASN A 85 8.31 -13.89 -6.12
C ASN A 85 6.78 -13.87 -6.14
N ASN A 86 6.18 -14.71 -6.96
CA ASN A 86 4.74 -14.90 -7.13
C ASN A 86 3.98 -13.76 -7.83
N GLY A 87 4.63 -12.69 -8.26
CA GLY A 87 4.00 -11.59 -8.98
C GLY A 87 2.89 -10.91 -8.19
N LEU A 88 3.10 -10.65 -6.89
CA LEU A 88 2.08 -10.11 -5.98
C LEU A 88 2.00 -8.58 -5.97
N ALA A 89 3.07 -7.93 -6.40
CA ALA A 89 3.17 -6.48 -6.44
C ALA A 89 4.07 -6.04 -7.60
N PHE A 90 3.98 -4.78 -8.01
CA PHE A 90 4.91 -4.22 -8.96
C PHE A 90 6.23 -3.87 -8.29
N LYS A 91 7.33 -4.19 -8.94
CA LYS A 91 8.68 -3.87 -8.46
C LYS A 91 9.01 -2.42 -8.82
N VAL A 92 9.15 -1.57 -7.82
CA VAL A 92 9.64 -0.18 -7.98
C VAL A 92 11.16 -0.15 -7.90
N SER A 93 11.71 -0.78 -6.87
CA SER A 93 13.14 -0.96 -6.67
C SER A 93 13.42 -2.25 -5.89
N LYS A 94 14.64 -2.47 -5.44
CA LYS A 94 15.02 -3.70 -4.73
C LYS A 94 14.11 -4.02 -3.54
N ASN A 95 13.78 -3.01 -2.71
CA ASN A 95 13.01 -3.19 -1.48
C ASN A 95 11.70 -2.39 -1.46
N ILE A 96 11.35 -1.72 -2.56
CA ILE A 96 10.12 -0.94 -2.68
C ILE A 96 9.20 -1.59 -3.69
N LEU A 97 8.00 -1.93 -3.24
CA LEU A 97 6.95 -2.53 -4.05
C LEU A 97 5.73 -1.60 -4.09
N LEU A 98 4.98 -1.66 -5.17
CA LEU A 98 3.69 -1.02 -5.32
C LEU A 98 2.60 -2.09 -5.40
N ALA A 99 1.60 -2.01 -4.55
CA ALA A 99 0.50 -2.96 -4.54
C ALA A 99 -0.19 -2.99 -5.90
N GLU A 100 -0.38 -4.19 -6.44
CA GLU A 100 -1.13 -4.40 -7.68
C GLU A 100 -2.61 -4.11 -7.45
N THR A 101 -3.26 -3.46 -8.40
CA THR A 101 -4.68 -3.13 -8.34
C THR A 101 -5.45 -3.84 -9.44
N PHE A 102 -6.70 -4.19 -9.14
CA PHE A 102 -7.61 -4.89 -10.03
C PHE A 102 -8.96 -4.19 -10.03
N ASP A 103 -9.58 -4.09 -11.18
CA ASP A 103 -10.91 -3.52 -11.38
C ASP A 103 -12.00 -4.57 -11.64
N SER A 104 -11.60 -5.85 -11.77
CA SER A 104 -12.49 -6.94 -12.14
C SER A 104 -12.00 -8.30 -11.67
N LEU A 105 -12.84 -9.32 -11.80
CA LEU A 105 -12.51 -10.73 -11.54
C LEU A 105 -12.05 -11.00 -10.10
N PHE A 106 -12.72 -10.41 -9.12
CA PHE A 106 -12.34 -10.49 -7.71
C PHE A 106 -12.09 -11.92 -7.22
N GLU A 107 -12.99 -12.85 -7.44
CA GLU A 107 -12.83 -14.23 -6.97
C GLU A 107 -11.61 -14.93 -7.55
N LYS A 108 -11.35 -14.72 -8.85
CA LYS A 108 -10.17 -15.25 -9.51
C LYS A 108 -8.91 -14.67 -8.89
N ARG A 109 -8.86 -13.33 -8.75
CA ARG A 109 -7.72 -12.63 -8.15
C ARG A 109 -7.48 -13.02 -6.71
N PHE A 110 -8.56 -13.16 -5.93
CA PHE A 110 -8.46 -13.62 -4.55
C PHE A 110 -7.82 -15.01 -4.47
N ARG A 111 -8.26 -15.95 -5.30
CA ARG A 111 -7.69 -17.31 -5.32
C ARG A 111 -6.22 -17.33 -5.76
N GLU A 112 -5.85 -16.49 -6.73
CA GLU A 112 -4.49 -16.44 -7.28
C GLU A 112 -3.49 -15.74 -6.35
N LYS A 113 -3.92 -14.69 -5.64
CA LYS A 113 -3.03 -13.78 -4.92
C LYS A 113 -2.97 -14.03 -3.41
N VAL A 114 -4.06 -14.51 -2.81
CA VAL A 114 -4.09 -14.75 -1.36
C VAL A 114 -3.35 -16.04 -1.01
N CYS A 115 -2.28 -15.91 -0.24
CA CYS A 115 -1.38 -16.98 0.17
C CYS A 115 -0.95 -16.75 1.62
N ASP A 116 0.04 -17.49 2.09
CA ASP A 116 0.52 -17.36 3.46
C ASP A 116 1.17 -15.99 3.74
N GLU A 117 1.75 -15.36 2.72
CA GLU A 117 2.38 -14.03 2.79
C GLU A 117 1.36 -12.90 2.59
N ILE A 118 0.30 -13.13 1.82
CA ILE A 118 -0.75 -12.16 1.50
C ILE A 118 -2.06 -12.62 2.12
N GLU A 119 -2.41 -12.01 3.23
CA GLU A 119 -3.60 -12.39 4.01
C GLU A 119 -4.92 -12.20 3.29
N GLY A 120 -4.99 -11.26 2.35
CA GLY A 120 -6.22 -10.94 1.64
C GLY A 120 -6.09 -9.80 0.65
N LEU A 121 -7.23 -9.40 0.11
CA LEU A 121 -7.37 -8.25 -0.75
C LEU A 121 -8.16 -7.15 -0.05
N VAL A 122 -7.93 -5.91 -0.46
CA VAL A 122 -8.69 -4.75 -0.01
C VAL A 122 -9.53 -4.22 -1.16
N LEU A 123 -10.84 -4.24 -0.99
CA LEU A 123 -11.75 -3.58 -1.91
C LEU A 123 -11.83 -2.10 -1.55
N ARG A 124 -11.68 -1.24 -2.53
CA ARG A 124 -11.78 0.22 -2.38
C ARG A 124 -12.77 0.79 -3.39
N ASP A 125 -13.57 1.74 -2.97
CA ASP A 125 -14.40 2.52 -3.89
C ASP A 125 -13.51 3.56 -4.60
N PRO A 126 -13.36 3.50 -5.93
CA PRO A 126 -12.51 4.44 -6.67
C PRO A 126 -13.00 5.89 -6.59
N ASN A 127 -14.27 6.12 -6.30
CA ASN A 127 -14.86 7.46 -6.16
C ASN A 127 -14.81 8.00 -4.73
N SER A 128 -14.30 7.21 -3.78
CA SER A 128 -14.21 7.63 -2.38
C SER A 128 -13.15 8.70 -2.16
N ILE A 129 -13.43 9.59 -1.20
CA ILE A 129 -12.50 10.60 -0.70
C ILE A 129 -12.04 10.23 0.72
N ILE A 130 -10.93 10.80 1.17
CA ILE A 130 -10.38 10.53 2.51
C ILE A 130 -11.21 11.31 3.50
N GLY A 131 -12.14 11.80 3.70
CA GLY A 131 -12.95 12.49 4.68
C GLY A 131 -12.19 13.17 5.83
N ASN A 132 -12.89 13.57 6.86
CA ASN A 132 -12.33 14.33 7.99
C ASN A 132 -11.52 13.43 8.94
N PHE A 133 -10.26 13.69 9.09
CA PHE A 133 -9.35 13.01 10.02
C PHE A 133 -9.60 13.31 11.51
N GLY A 134 -10.54 14.14 11.87
CA GLY A 134 -10.80 14.55 13.25
C GLY A 134 -11.87 13.76 14.00
N ALA A 135 -12.55 12.82 13.36
CA ALA A 135 -13.61 12.04 13.99
C ALA A 135 -13.03 10.92 14.87
N LYS A 136 -13.46 10.85 16.13
CA LYS A 136 -13.03 9.82 17.11
C LYS A 136 -13.37 8.37 16.69
N LYS A 137 -14.30 8.20 15.77
CA LYS A 137 -14.64 6.92 15.12
C LYS A 137 -14.85 7.18 13.64
N TYR A 138 -13.89 6.73 12.83
CA TYR A 138 -14.01 6.75 11.40
C TYR A 138 -14.21 5.32 10.90
N GLU A 139 -15.43 4.98 10.57
CA GLU A 139 -15.73 3.74 9.84
C GLU A 139 -15.70 4.05 8.35
N ALA A 140 -14.65 3.59 7.68
CA ALA A 140 -14.54 3.72 6.25
C ALA A 140 -15.44 2.69 5.55
N SER A 141 -16.65 3.07 5.20
CA SER A 141 -17.56 2.23 4.43
C SER A 141 -17.05 1.91 3.02
N TRP A 142 -16.07 2.65 2.54
CA TRP A 142 -15.47 2.53 1.21
C TRP A 142 -14.25 1.60 1.16
N LEU A 143 -13.88 0.96 2.26
CA LEU A 143 -12.75 0.06 2.35
C LEU A 143 -13.17 -1.23 3.05
N ILE A 144 -13.06 -2.37 2.36
CA ILE A 144 -13.43 -3.68 2.89
C ILE A 144 -12.23 -4.62 2.77
N ARG A 145 -11.82 -5.20 3.88
CA ARG A 145 -10.78 -6.23 3.91
C ARG A 145 -11.38 -7.61 3.71
N CYS A 146 -10.93 -8.29 2.68
CA CYS A 146 -11.34 -9.66 2.34
C CYS A 146 -10.18 -10.61 2.64
N ARG A 147 -10.31 -11.43 3.66
CA ARG A 147 -9.29 -12.38 4.11
C ARG A 147 -9.78 -13.82 3.97
N ARG A 148 -8.86 -14.77 3.92
CA ARG A 148 -9.22 -16.17 4.11
C ARG A 148 -9.80 -16.37 5.51
N PRO A 149 -10.81 -17.26 5.67
CA PRO A 149 -11.24 -17.68 6.99
C PRO A 149 -10.04 -18.22 7.77
N ASN A 150 -9.86 -17.74 8.99
CA ASN A 150 -8.81 -18.27 9.85
C ASN A 150 -9.38 -19.45 10.64
N ASN A 151 -8.81 -20.64 10.45
CA ASN A 151 -9.22 -21.86 11.18
C ASN A 151 -9.03 -21.76 12.70
N MET A 152 -8.30 -20.75 13.18
CA MET A 152 -8.15 -20.48 14.62
C MET A 152 -9.40 -19.90 15.28
N TYR A 153 -10.44 -19.55 14.52
CA TYR A 153 -11.73 -19.03 15.01
C TYR A 153 -12.88 -20.02 14.85
N ASN A 154 -12.59 -21.31 14.85
CA ASN A 154 -13.62 -22.34 14.93
C ASN A 154 -14.21 -22.32 16.35
N PHE A 155 -15.32 -21.66 16.48
CA PHE A 155 -16.16 -21.75 17.66
C PHE A 155 -17.05 -22.98 17.59
#